data_4d899d23da72352b83bc4c5b8f9292cd
#
_entry.id   4d899d23da72352b83bc4c5b8f9292cd
#
_cell.length_a   1.000
_cell.length_b   1.000
_cell.length_c   1.000
_cell.angle_alpha   90.00
_cell.angle_beta   90.00
_cell.angle_gamma   90.00
#
_symmetry.space_group_name_H-M   'P 1'
#
loop_
_entity.id
_entity.type
_entity.pdbx_description
1 polymer ?
#
loop_
_entity_poly.entity_id
_entity_poly.type
_entity_poly.pdbx_seq_one_letter_code
_entity_poly.pdbx_strand_id
1 'polypeptide(L)'
;MITSAGEKTLWQECGLRPEDLMQWADIKYDENDIGAAPASGSWKNTGMIVVPCSMKTVAGITSGYSDNLILRAADVTIKEKRKLILVTRECPLSTIHLRNLHELSQMGVIILPPVVSYYNHPESISEVTGHIVGKIMDCMGMEYQHFKRWE
;
A
#
# COMPACT_ATOMS: atom_id res chain seq x y z
N MET A 1 -9.31 4.41 2.39
CA MET A 1 -10.13 3.56 1.50
C MET A 1 -9.83 2.10 1.78
N ILE A 2 -10.84 1.25 1.86
CA ILE A 2 -10.70 -0.21 2.00
C ILE A 2 -11.61 -0.82 0.95
N THR A 3 -11.11 -1.78 0.16
CA THR A 3 -11.94 -2.47 -0.83
C THR A 3 -12.85 -3.50 -0.15
N SER A 4 -13.96 -3.88 -0.79
CA SER A 4 -14.84 -4.95 -0.32
C SER A 4 -14.10 -6.28 -0.12
N ALA A 5 -13.06 -6.55 -0.94
CA ALA A 5 -12.16 -7.69 -0.73
C ALA A 5 -11.25 -7.47 0.48
N GLY A 6 -10.75 -6.26 0.68
CA GLY A 6 -9.93 -5.87 1.83
C GLY A 6 -10.69 -5.98 3.15
N GLU A 7 -11.97 -5.62 3.19
CA GLU A 7 -12.82 -5.79 4.37
C GLU A 7 -12.95 -7.27 4.78
N LYS A 8 -13.15 -8.16 3.80
CA LYS A 8 -13.20 -9.62 4.06
C LYS A 8 -11.88 -10.14 4.62
N THR A 9 -10.77 -9.71 4.04
CA THR A 9 -9.42 -10.10 4.48
C THR A 9 -9.13 -9.56 5.89
N LEU A 10 -9.46 -8.30 6.15
CA LEU A 10 -9.31 -7.67 7.47
C LEU A 10 -10.05 -8.47 8.55
N TRP A 11 -11.27 -8.86 8.27
CA TRP A 11 -12.05 -9.71 9.19
C TRP A 11 -11.41 -11.09 9.39
N GLN A 12 -11.02 -11.75 8.29
CA GLN A 12 -10.47 -13.11 8.36
C GLN A 12 -9.10 -13.18 9.03
N GLU A 13 -8.24 -12.20 8.81
CA GLU A 13 -6.87 -12.22 9.32
C GLU A 13 -6.74 -11.54 10.69
N CYS A 14 -7.55 -10.53 10.99
CA CYS A 14 -7.41 -9.71 12.19
C CYS A 14 -8.64 -9.70 13.11
N GLY A 15 -9.79 -10.19 12.64
CA GLY A 15 -11.06 -10.07 13.38
C GLY A 15 -11.57 -8.62 13.50
N LEU A 16 -11.03 -7.70 12.69
CA LEU A 16 -11.38 -6.28 12.71
C LEU A 16 -12.33 -5.94 11.57
N ARG A 17 -13.15 -4.91 11.80
CA ARG A 17 -14.03 -4.30 10.80
C ARG A 17 -13.48 -2.95 10.34
N PRO A 18 -13.91 -2.42 9.19
CA PRO A 18 -13.51 -1.09 8.74
C PRO A 18 -13.75 0.00 9.78
N GLU A 19 -14.83 -0.10 10.56
CA GLU A 19 -15.19 0.86 11.60
C GLU A 19 -14.12 0.93 12.70
N ASP A 20 -13.47 -0.19 13.03
CA ASP A 20 -12.43 -0.26 14.05
C ASP A 20 -11.18 0.52 13.64
N LEU A 21 -10.99 0.71 12.33
CA LEU A 21 -9.86 1.48 11.77
C LEU A 21 -10.18 2.98 11.62
N MET A 22 -11.45 3.38 11.70
CA MET A 22 -11.89 4.77 11.49
C MET A 22 -11.27 5.75 12.48
N GLN A 23 -10.97 5.30 13.70
CA GLN A 23 -10.34 6.12 14.74
C GLN A 23 -8.93 6.62 14.37
N TRP A 24 -8.28 6.00 13.37
CA TRP A 24 -6.95 6.35 12.91
C TRP A 24 -6.95 7.06 11.54
N ALA A 25 -8.12 7.42 11.03
CA ALA A 25 -8.26 8.07 9.74
C ALA A 25 -9.07 9.36 9.86
N ASP A 26 -8.57 10.43 9.27
CA ASP A 26 -9.27 11.71 9.22
C ASP A 26 -10.48 11.66 8.27
N ILE A 27 -10.34 10.92 7.16
CA ILE A 27 -11.38 10.82 6.12
C ILE A 27 -11.45 9.38 5.59
N LYS A 28 -12.69 8.86 5.45
CA LYS A 28 -12.97 7.62 4.74
C LYS A 28 -13.59 7.94 3.38
N TYR A 29 -13.08 7.31 2.33
CA TYR A 29 -13.67 7.33 0.99
C TYR A 29 -14.22 5.95 0.63
N ASP A 30 -15.36 5.91 -0.05
CA ASP A 30 -15.91 4.70 -0.67
C ASP A 30 -15.07 4.31 -1.88
N GLU A 31 -14.81 3.01 -2.06
CA GLU A 31 -14.03 2.51 -3.21
C GLU A 31 -14.73 2.76 -4.56
N ASN A 32 -16.06 2.92 -4.56
CA ASN A 32 -16.86 3.15 -5.76
C ASN A 32 -17.06 4.65 -6.08
N ASP A 33 -16.70 5.56 -5.17
CA ASP A 33 -16.79 6.99 -5.41
C ASP A 33 -15.59 7.51 -6.23
N ILE A 34 -15.61 7.23 -7.53
CA ILE A 34 -14.56 7.67 -8.46
C ILE A 34 -14.51 9.19 -8.67
N GLY A 35 -15.47 9.94 -8.12
CA GLY A 35 -15.49 11.41 -8.11
C GLY A 35 -14.88 12.03 -6.86
N ALA A 36 -14.49 11.23 -5.86
CA ALA A 36 -13.90 11.73 -4.63
C ALA A 36 -12.53 12.41 -4.84
N ALA A 37 -12.13 13.23 -3.87
CA ALA A 37 -10.92 14.05 -3.94
C ALA A 37 -9.65 13.29 -4.39
N PRO A 38 -9.36 12.03 -3.95
CA PRO A 38 -8.19 11.30 -4.42
C PRO A 38 -8.16 11.00 -5.92
N ALA A 39 -9.31 11.06 -6.61
CA ALA A 39 -9.39 10.87 -8.05
C ALA A 39 -8.93 12.09 -8.87
N SER A 40 -8.66 13.22 -8.21
CA SER A 40 -8.27 14.47 -8.86
C SER A 40 -6.77 14.76 -8.68
N GLY A 41 -6.08 15.09 -9.79
CA GLY A 41 -4.69 15.54 -9.76
C GLY A 41 -4.48 16.86 -9.04
N SER A 42 -5.50 17.71 -8.96
CA SER A 42 -5.44 18.98 -8.24
C SER A 42 -5.51 18.84 -6.72
N TRP A 43 -6.02 17.71 -6.21
CA TRP A 43 -6.01 17.41 -4.78
C TRP A 43 -4.58 17.08 -4.32
N LYS A 44 -4.03 17.95 -3.47
CA LYS A 44 -2.65 17.81 -3.00
C LYS A 44 -2.55 16.78 -1.89
N ASN A 45 -1.60 15.85 -2.03
CA ASN A 45 -1.23 14.88 -1.01
C ASN A 45 0.26 14.58 -1.11
N THR A 46 0.83 13.98 -0.07
CA THR A 46 2.26 13.62 0.02
C THR A 46 2.61 12.37 -0.79
N GLY A 47 1.61 11.52 -1.05
CA GLY A 47 1.76 10.24 -1.75
C GLY A 47 0.66 9.27 -1.37
N MET A 48 0.76 8.04 -1.88
CA MET A 48 -0.22 6.99 -1.64
C MET A 48 0.50 5.69 -1.23
N ILE A 49 -0.07 4.99 -0.26
CA ILE A 49 0.38 3.67 0.17
C ILE A 49 -0.79 2.70 -0.02
N VAL A 50 -0.55 1.59 -0.72
CA VAL A 50 -1.50 0.48 -0.82
C VAL A 50 -0.97 -0.67 0.04
N VAL A 51 -1.63 -0.95 1.16
CA VAL A 51 -1.17 -1.93 2.16
C VAL A 51 -2.35 -2.73 2.75
N PRO A 52 -2.34 -4.05 2.64
CA PRO A 52 -1.55 -4.82 1.68
C PRO A 52 -2.01 -4.58 0.23
N CYS A 53 -1.11 -4.79 -0.73
CA CYS A 53 -1.42 -4.68 -2.15
C CYS A 53 -1.49 -6.07 -2.79
N SER A 54 -2.67 -6.46 -3.29
CA SER A 54 -2.85 -7.72 -4.00
C SER A 54 -2.30 -7.66 -5.43
N MET A 55 -1.97 -8.82 -6.02
CA MET A 55 -1.55 -8.89 -7.42
C MET A 55 -2.66 -8.47 -8.40
N LYS A 56 -3.94 -8.56 -8.02
CA LYS A 56 -5.06 -7.97 -8.77
C LYS A 56 -4.89 -6.45 -8.88
N THR A 57 -4.60 -5.78 -7.76
CA THR A 57 -4.38 -4.33 -7.71
C THR A 57 -3.13 -3.94 -8.49
N VAL A 58 -2.03 -4.68 -8.33
CA VAL A 58 -0.81 -4.51 -9.15
C VAL A 58 -1.13 -4.57 -10.64
N ALA A 59 -1.86 -5.59 -11.09
CA ALA A 59 -2.24 -5.75 -12.50
C ALA A 59 -3.11 -4.58 -12.99
N GLY A 60 -4.09 -4.15 -12.20
CA GLY A 60 -4.94 -3.01 -12.53
C GLY A 60 -4.13 -1.71 -12.71
N ILE A 61 -3.24 -1.40 -11.78
CA ILE A 61 -2.37 -0.21 -11.86
C ILE A 61 -1.45 -0.29 -13.08
N THR A 62 -0.81 -1.44 -13.32
CA THR A 62 0.11 -1.64 -14.45
C THR A 62 -0.59 -1.41 -15.79
N SER A 63 -1.84 -1.86 -15.93
CA SER A 63 -2.62 -1.70 -17.17
C SER A 63 -3.32 -0.35 -17.29
N GLY A 64 -3.24 0.54 -16.31
CA GLY A 64 -3.99 1.79 -16.28
C GLY A 64 -5.50 1.61 -16.10
N TYR A 65 -5.93 0.45 -15.61
CA TYR A 65 -7.34 0.15 -15.37
C TYR A 65 -7.82 0.82 -14.08
N SER A 66 -8.86 1.62 -14.16
CA SER A 66 -9.31 2.53 -13.10
C SER A 66 -10.79 2.37 -12.77
N ASP A 67 -11.27 1.13 -12.55
CA ASP A 67 -12.67 0.83 -12.26
C ASP A 67 -13.11 1.15 -10.82
N ASN A 68 -12.18 1.46 -9.94
CA ASN A 68 -12.49 1.90 -8.59
C ASN A 68 -11.57 3.04 -8.14
N LEU A 69 -11.92 3.68 -7.02
CA LEU A 69 -11.20 4.85 -6.52
C LEU A 69 -9.74 4.55 -6.15
N ILE A 70 -9.41 3.34 -5.70
CA ILE A 70 -8.04 2.98 -5.35
C ILE A 70 -7.16 2.94 -6.60
N LEU A 71 -7.61 2.29 -7.66
CA LEU A 71 -6.89 2.22 -8.94
C LEU A 71 -6.81 3.61 -9.58
N ARG A 72 -7.91 4.38 -9.53
CA ARG A 72 -7.92 5.75 -10.03
C ARG A 72 -6.96 6.66 -9.27
N ALA A 73 -6.92 6.60 -7.94
CA ALA A 73 -6.00 7.39 -7.13
C ALA A 73 -4.53 7.00 -7.36
N ALA A 74 -4.24 5.71 -7.60
CA ALA A 74 -2.92 5.25 -7.96
C ALA A 74 -2.48 5.79 -9.33
N ASP A 75 -3.34 5.72 -10.36
CA ASP A 75 -3.11 6.31 -11.68
C ASP A 75 -2.81 7.81 -11.57
N VAL A 76 -3.63 8.55 -10.83
CA VAL A 76 -3.40 9.98 -10.57
C VAL A 76 -2.07 10.22 -9.85
N THR A 77 -1.74 9.40 -8.86
CA THR A 77 -0.48 9.52 -8.10
C THR A 77 0.73 9.35 -9.02
N ILE A 78 0.72 8.36 -9.93
CA ILE A 78 1.78 8.14 -10.93
C ILE A 78 1.84 9.32 -11.90
N LYS A 79 0.72 9.73 -12.47
CA LYS A 79 0.64 10.81 -13.45
C LYS A 79 1.15 12.15 -12.89
N GLU A 80 0.88 12.44 -11.63
CA GLU A 80 1.32 13.65 -10.93
C GLU A 80 2.74 13.52 -10.36
N LYS A 81 3.44 12.42 -10.64
CA LYS A 81 4.82 12.14 -10.16
C LYS A 81 4.95 12.17 -8.63
N ARG A 82 3.90 11.76 -7.93
CA ARG A 82 3.90 11.63 -6.48
C ARG A 82 4.34 10.23 -6.07
N LYS A 83 4.75 10.07 -4.81
CA LYS A 83 5.16 8.77 -4.27
C LYS A 83 3.99 7.80 -4.25
N LEU A 84 4.15 6.63 -4.84
CA LEU A 84 3.25 5.49 -4.72
C LEU A 84 4.05 4.31 -4.16
N ILE A 85 3.59 3.75 -3.04
CA ILE A 85 4.18 2.57 -2.41
C ILE A 85 3.18 1.43 -2.46
N LEU A 86 3.59 0.30 -3.01
CA LEU A 86 2.80 -0.92 -3.04
C LEU A 86 3.42 -1.96 -2.12
N VAL A 87 2.76 -2.24 -0.99
CA VAL A 87 3.18 -3.28 -0.05
C VAL A 87 2.61 -4.62 -0.52
N THR A 88 3.31 -5.23 -1.46
CA THR A 88 2.84 -6.40 -2.20
C THR A 88 3.02 -7.69 -1.42
N ARG A 89 1.93 -8.48 -1.25
CA ARG A 89 1.96 -9.75 -0.52
C ARG A 89 1.48 -10.87 -1.42
N GLU A 90 2.44 -11.64 -1.92
CA GLU A 90 2.21 -12.83 -2.74
C GLU A 90 3.42 -13.77 -2.68
N CYS A 91 3.17 -15.08 -2.60
CA CYS A 91 4.20 -16.11 -2.63
C CYS A 91 3.59 -17.45 -3.11
N PRO A 92 4.19 -18.13 -4.13
CA PRO A 92 5.27 -17.66 -5.00
C PRO A 92 4.80 -16.62 -6.02
N LEU A 93 5.74 -15.88 -6.61
CA LEU A 93 5.44 -14.93 -7.68
C LEU A 93 5.45 -15.63 -9.05
N SER A 94 4.40 -15.40 -9.86
CA SER A 94 4.36 -15.84 -11.25
C SER A 94 5.15 -14.90 -12.17
N THR A 95 5.45 -15.33 -13.38
CA THR A 95 6.07 -14.49 -14.42
C THR A 95 5.27 -13.22 -14.69
N ILE A 96 3.93 -13.32 -14.66
CA ILE A 96 3.04 -12.15 -14.85
C ILE A 96 3.21 -11.16 -13.71
N HIS A 97 3.27 -11.64 -12.45
CA HIS A 97 3.50 -10.79 -11.29
C HIS A 97 4.84 -10.06 -11.40
N LEU A 98 5.92 -10.79 -11.70
CA LEU A 98 7.26 -10.21 -11.84
C LEU A 98 7.34 -9.17 -12.95
N ARG A 99 6.72 -9.44 -14.12
CA ARG A 99 6.62 -8.46 -15.20
C ARG A 99 5.91 -7.19 -14.74
N ASN A 100 4.74 -7.30 -14.14
CA ASN A 100 3.95 -6.15 -13.73
C ASN A 100 4.68 -5.32 -12.65
N LEU A 101 5.31 -5.99 -11.68
CA LEU A 101 6.10 -5.32 -10.64
C LEU A 101 7.31 -4.58 -11.26
N HIS A 102 7.97 -5.19 -12.24
CA HIS A 102 9.08 -4.57 -12.95
C HIS A 102 8.61 -3.31 -13.71
N GLU A 103 7.53 -3.39 -14.47
CA GLU A 103 6.98 -2.25 -15.21
C GLU A 103 6.63 -1.09 -14.28
N LEU A 104 5.96 -1.36 -13.15
CA LEU A 104 5.64 -0.33 -12.15
C LEU A 104 6.90 0.29 -11.53
N SER A 105 7.92 -0.51 -11.26
CA SER A 105 9.19 0.01 -10.71
C SER A 105 9.87 0.98 -11.69
N GLN A 106 9.80 0.72 -13.00
CA GLN A 106 10.30 1.64 -14.03
C GLN A 106 9.51 2.96 -14.10
N MET A 107 8.23 2.94 -13.69
CA MET A 107 7.40 4.16 -13.58
C MET A 107 7.70 4.97 -12.30
N GLY A 108 8.62 4.49 -11.44
CA GLY A 108 8.98 5.12 -10.17
C GLY A 108 8.10 4.70 -8.99
N VAL A 109 7.27 3.67 -9.16
CA VAL A 109 6.49 3.09 -8.05
C VAL A 109 7.42 2.29 -7.14
N ILE A 110 7.31 2.52 -5.84
CA ILE A 110 8.09 1.78 -4.84
C ILE A 110 7.39 0.45 -4.57
N ILE A 111 8.05 -0.64 -4.96
CA ILE A 111 7.60 -2.00 -4.66
C ILE A 111 8.21 -2.42 -3.33
N LEU A 112 7.40 -2.63 -2.32
CA LEU A 112 7.84 -2.95 -0.96
C LEU A 112 7.14 -4.24 -0.50
N PRO A 113 7.68 -5.42 -0.84
CA PRO A 113 7.17 -6.65 -0.26
C PRO A 113 7.48 -6.67 1.24
N PRO A 114 6.54 -7.13 2.10
CA PRO A 114 6.74 -7.17 3.55
C PRO A 114 7.64 -8.37 3.94
N VAL A 115 8.90 -8.32 3.52
CA VAL A 115 9.89 -9.37 3.78
C VAL A 115 10.39 -9.26 5.22
N VAL A 116 10.27 -10.36 5.95
CA VAL A 116 10.75 -10.45 7.32
C VAL A 116 12.28 -10.50 7.33
N SER A 117 12.90 -9.74 8.23
CA SER A 117 14.33 -9.77 8.50
C SER A 117 14.60 -10.10 9.97
N TYR A 118 15.69 -10.83 10.21
CA TYR A 118 16.08 -11.30 11.55
C TYR A 118 17.38 -10.68 12.04
N TYR A 119 18.07 -9.87 11.24
CA TYR A 119 19.37 -9.30 11.59
C TYR A 119 19.31 -8.32 12.77
N ASN A 120 18.13 -7.75 13.04
CA ASN A 120 17.88 -6.86 14.17
C ASN A 120 17.42 -7.62 15.45
N HIS A 121 17.44 -8.98 15.41
CA HIS A 121 17.06 -9.86 16.51
C HIS A 121 15.69 -9.52 17.12
N PRO A 122 14.58 -9.58 16.32
CA PRO A 122 13.26 -9.28 16.85
C PRO A 122 12.80 -10.35 17.84
N GLU A 123 12.24 -9.91 18.98
CA GLU A 123 11.76 -10.79 20.06
C GLU A 123 10.24 -10.99 20.01
N SER A 124 9.55 -10.25 19.14
CA SER A 124 8.09 -10.31 19.02
C SER A 124 7.62 -10.08 17.57
N ILE A 125 6.39 -10.54 17.28
CA ILE A 125 5.72 -10.24 16.00
C ILE A 125 5.54 -8.72 15.82
N SER A 126 5.30 -8.00 16.90
CA SER A 126 5.18 -6.54 16.88
C SER A 126 6.45 -5.86 16.38
N GLU A 127 7.63 -6.35 16.77
CA GLU A 127 8.91 -5.81 16.30
C GLU A 127 9.16 -6.12 14.83
N VAL A 128 8.79 -7.34 14.38
CA VAL A 128 8.83 -7.71 12.96
C VAL A 128 7.94 -6.79 12.12
N THR A 129 6.71 -6.59 12.57
CA THR A 129 5.74 -5.69 11.90
C THR A 129 6.22 -4.24 11.95
N GLY A 130 6.73 -3.79 13.10
CA GLY A 130 7.30 -2.46 13.29
C GLY A 130 8.44 -2.15 12.32
N HIS A 131 9.29 -3.16 12.02
CA HIS A 131 10.36 -3.01 11.03
C HIS A 131 9.79 -2.75 9.62
N ILE A 132 8.77 -3.51 9.20
CA ILE A 132 8.10 -3.32 7.90
C ILE A 132 7.45 -1.94 7.82
N VAL A 133 6.72 -1.53 8.87
CA VAL A 133 6.11 -0.19 8.95
C VAL A 133 7.17 0.90 8.88
N GLY A 134 8.29 0.74 9.60
CA GLY A 134 9.42 1.66 9.55
C GLY A 134 9.96 1.86 8.14
N LYS A 135 10.10 0.76 7.37
CA LYS A 135 10.53 0.84 5.96
C LYS A 135 9.53 1.57 5.07
N ILE A 136 8.22 1.39 5.31
CA ILE A 136 7.17 2.14 4.59
C ILE A 136 7.29 3.64 4.90
N MET A 137 7.44 3.99 6.18
CA MET A 137 7.58 5.38 6.63
C MET A 137 8.84 6.04 6.08
N ASP A 138 9.98 5.33 6.08
CA ASP A 138 11.22 5.81 5.46
C ASP A 138 11.02 6.13 3.96
N CYS A 139 10.33 5.26 3.22
CA CYS A 139 10.02 5.49 1.81
C CYS A 139 9.13 6.72 1.62
N MET A 140 8.22 7.00 2.55
CA MET A 140 7.42 8.24 2.53
C MET A 140 8.24 9.48 2.91
N GLY A 141 9.39 9.32 3.54
CA GLY A 141 10.19 10.42 4.10
C GLY A 141 9.63 10.91 5.44
N MET A 142 9.00 10.02 6.18
CA MET A 142 8.40 10.29 7.49
C MET A 142 9.22 9.60 8.58
N GLU A 143 9.42 10.26 9.72
CA GLU A 143 10.09 9.65 10.86
C GLU A 143 9.20 8.59 11.52
N TYR A 144 9.80 7.48 11.90
CA TYR A 144 9.17 6.42 12.68
C TYR A 144 10.17 5.86 13.69
N GLN A 145 9.84 5.97 14.99
CA GLN A 145 10.77 5.68 16.08
C GLN A 145 10.64 4.25 16.62
N HIS A 146 9.62 3.50 16.20
CA HIS A 146 9.31 2.18 16.75
C HIS A 146 9.93 1.02 15.96
N PHE A 147 11.09 1.23 15.34
CA PHE A 147 11.86 0.13 14.77
C PHE A 147 13.37 0.33 14.95
N LYS A 148 14.07 -0.77 15.16
CA LYS A 148 15.51 -0.77 15.35
C LYS A 148 16.21 -0.63 14.00
N ARG A 149 17.01 0.43 13.84
CA ARG A 149 17.85 0.65 12.66
C ARG A 149 19.15 -0.14 12.77
N TRP A 150 19.72 -0.46 11.63
CA TRP A 150 21.10 -0.98 11.58
C TRP A 150 22.05 0.19 11.86
N GLU A 151 22.93 0.02 12.86
CA GLU A 151 24.00 0.94 13.23
C GLU A 151 25.35 0.33 12.87
#